data_1803d88b656f1617005c7fc7e2964b6c
#
_entry.id   1803d88b656f1617005c7fc7e2964b6c
#
_cell.length_a   1.000
_cell.length_b   1.000
_cell.length_c   1.000
_cell.angle_alpha   90.00
_cell.angle_beta   90.00
_cell.angle_gamma   90.00
#
_symmetry.space_group_name_H-M   'P 1'
#
loop_
_entity.id
_entity.type
_entity.pdbx_description
1 polymer ?
#
loop_
_entity_poly.entity_id
_entity_poly.type
_entity_poly.pdbx_seq_one_letter_code
_entity_poly.pdbx_strand_id
1 'polypeptide(L)'
;MAVMIPEKPNIFHESSLEDVMFKALEKLPEEYYVFHSFRITKIVSNTIHESETDFIIFHAQKGILCLEAKAGAVSYQDGRWIYGNGQPMNNGGPFNQASANKWKLMQYIAESPLGYINERLKYIHGVWFPSLTDDKLDNIQMPPEGDRSLVIGMEAIEDPKKYVDSLFSLAVQTGTVTELTPMEVQKLIKTVLCPKFNIFPPSDFDVGLKHMLFHRMLNEQSALLDFLDEQKMAVINGAAGTGKTLIAVEKARRHAEDGEKVLFLCFNVALRNYLEEKYINGNIAYMTISAFSCMLCDTDEADYYRTVEKLKDYIAFGGFPYEHVIIDEGQDFGREAIEESQILKLLHKIIVSKTNEKASFYVFYDRLQMVQSEKLPAFISDCECRLTLHNNCRNTKNIFRTSTELLPVSGLKLCENGITGKIPRMHYCTQRSVCLNVLDDVIRECHENNIHDIVILTLKTERNSILTDYVVNQKYRECYFTSCRKFKGLEADAVILVDFSEKSLLDDIQLFYVGASRARIQLEIITDIDNDSSSAVFEKLTGEKAERRVMRDLAARIAAIAVVH
;
A
#
# COMPACT_ATOMS: atom_id res chain seq x y z
N MET A 1 19.27 16.37 -14.17
CA MET A 1 19.81 16.56 -12.81
C MET A 1 19.56 15.29 -12.05
N ALA A 2 20.48 14.89 -11.17
CA ALA A 2 20.33 13.69 -10.35
C ALA A 2 19.06 13.72 -9.51
N VAL A 3 18.57 12.53 -9.16
CA VAL A 3 17.48 12.39 -8.18
C VAL A 3 18.06 12.47 -6.78
N MET A 4 17.90 13.64 -6.14
CA MET A 4 18.39 13.88 -4.78
C MET A 4 17.40 13.34 -3.74
N ILE A 5 17.89 12.64 -2.72
CA ILE A 5 17.09 12.03 -1.64
C ILE A 5 17.76 12.34 -0.29
N PRO A 6 17.22 13.24 0.53
CA PRO A 6 16.03 14.07 0.28
C PRO A 6 16.25 15.14 -0.80
N GLU A 7 15.20 15.76 -1.32
CA GLU A 7 15.30 16.83 -2.35
C GLU A 7 16.05 18.07 -1.85
N LYS A 8 16.07 18.29 -0.54
CA LYS A 8 16.83 19.36 0.10
C LYS A 8 17.77 18.74 1.12
N PRO A 9 18.97 19.30 1.29
CA PRO A 9 19.92 18.76 2.26
C PRO A 9 19.35 18.81 3.68
N ASN A 10 19.68 17.80 4.49
CA ASN A 10 19.43 17.83 5.92
C ASN A 10 20.22 18.97 6.59
N ILE A 11 19.86 19.30 7.84
CA ILE A 11 20.61 20.28 8.63
C ILE A 11 22.04 19.76 8.84
N PHE A 12 23.03 20.53 8.44
CA PHE A 12 24.45 20.21 8.52
C PHE A 12 25.20 21.37 9.17
N HIS A 13 26.44 21.13 9.58
CA HIS A 13 27.29 22.15 10.14
C HIS A 13 27.86 23.02 8.99
N GLU A 14 27.78 24.35 9.07
CA GLU A 14 28.27 25.26 8.02
C GLU A 14 29.73 24.98 7.61
N SER A 15 30.56 24.48 8.53
CA SER A 15 31.95 24.15 8.28
C SER A 15 32.17 22.82 7.52
N SER A 16 31.14 22.00 7.33
CA SER A 16 31.26 20.68 6.66
C SER A 16 31.33 20.76 5.15
N LEU A 17 30.91 21.88 4.55
CA LEU A 17 30.75 22.07 3.10
C LEU A 17 29.80 21.06 2.42
N GLU A 18 28.99 20.37 3.18
CA GLU A 18 28.04 19.36 2.66
C GLU A 18 27.01 19.98 1.72
N ASP A 19 26.59 21.23 1.97
CA ASP A 19 25.69 21.96 1.07
C ASP A 19 26.32 22.22 -0.31
N VAL A 20 27.61 22.52 -0.35
CA VAL A 20 28.36 22.75 -1.59
C VAL A 20 28.49 21.45 -2.36
N MET A 21 28.82 20.36 -1.66
CA MET A 21 28.90 19.02 -2.24
C MET A 21 27.55 18.53 -2.73
N PHE A 22 26.49 18.75 -1.94
CA PHE A 22 25.12 18.41 -2.33
C PHE A 22 24.71 19.09 -3.63
N LYS A 23 24.90 20.40 -3.73
CA LYS A 23 24.64 21.19 -4.95
C LYS A 23 25.52 20.77 -6.13
N ALA A 24 26.74 20.33 -5.88
CA ALA A 24 27.59 19.79 -6.92
C ALA A 24 27.03 18.46 -7.45
N LEU A 25 26.67 17.52 -6.56
CA LEU A 25 26.12 16.22 -6.94
C LEU A 25 24.75 16.33 -7.63
N GLU A 26 23.96 17.37 -7.33
CA GLU A 26 22.71 17.66 -8.04
C GLU A 26 22.90 17.85 -9.55
N LYS A 27 24.10 18.30 -9.99
CA LYS A 27 24.45 18.49 -11.41
C LYS A 27 24.67 17.16 -12.17
N LEU A 28 24.77 16.02 -11.48
CA LEU A 28 24.86 14.72 -12.13
C LEU A 28 23.63 14.47 -13.02
N PRO A 29 23.73 13.65 -14.09
CA PRO A 29 22.60 13.25 -14.92
C PRO A 29 21.47 12.55 -14.15
N GLU A 30 20.29 12.45 -14.76
CA GLU A 30 19.08 11.90 -14.15
C GLU A 30 19.14 10.40 -13.83
N GLU A 31 20.09 9.69 -14.39
CA GLU A 31 20.32 8.28 -14.11
C GLU A 31 20.99 8.03 -12.75
N TYR A 32 21.47 9.08 -12.09
CA TYR A 32 22.08 9.01 -10.76
C TYR A 32 21.05 9.32 -9.67
N TYR A 33 21.05 8.48 -8.65
CA TYR A 33 20.33 8.70 -7.40
C TYR A 33 21.33 9.02 -6.30
N VAL A 34 21.14 10.11 -5.62
CA VAL A 34 22.07 10.59 -4.58
C VAL A 34 21.33 10.66 -3.25
N PHE A 35 21.75 9.85 -2.30
CA PHE A 35 21.23 9.87 -0.93
C PHE A 35 22.21 10.66 -0.05
N HIS A 36 21.71 11.61 0.71
CA HIS A 36 22.49 12.43 1.64
C HIS A 36 22.19 12.04 3.08
N SER A 37 23.24 11.92 3.92
CA SER A 37 23.13 11.52 5.33
C SER A 37 22.37 10.20 5.50
N PHE A 38 22.78 9.17 4.79
CA PHE A 38 22.11 7.87 4.83
C PHE A 38 22.48 7.09 6.09
N ARG A 39 21.47 6.83 6.94
CA ARG A 39 21.66 6.15 8.22
C ARG A 39 21.17 4.72 8.20
N ILE A 40 21.98 3.81 8.73
CA ILE A 40 21.61 2.42 8.97
C ILE A 40 21.69 2.16 10.46
N THR A 41 20.60 1.68 11.05
CA THR A 41 20.54 1.22 12.43
C THR A 41 20.33 -0.29 12.46
N LYS A 42 21.16 -1.02 13.17
CA LYS A 42 21.06 -2.47 13.36
C LYS A 42 21.16 -2.82 14.84
N ILE A 43 20.32 -3.74 15.28
CA ILE A 43 20.37 -4.27 16.64
C ILE A 43 21.07 -5.62 16.59
N VAL A 44 22.22 -5.73 17.26
CA VAL A 44 22.97 -6.98 17.37
C VAL A 44 23.18 -7.27 18.86
N SER A 45 22.76 -8.44 19.32
CA SER A 45 22.88 -8.85 20.71
C SER A 45 22.37 -7.80 21.72
N ASN A 46 21.20 -7.21 21.43
CA ASN A 46 20.57 -6.16 22.23
C ASN A 46 21.34 -4.82 22.30
N THR A 47 22.31 -4.62 21.39
CA THR A 47 23.09 -3.37 21.27
C THR A 47 22.72 -2.68 19.96
N ILE A 48 22.46 -1.37 20.03
CA ILE A 48 22.18 -0.55 18.85
C ILE A 48 23.49 -0.16 18.19
N HIS A 49 23.63 -0.50 16.92
CA HIS A 49 24.73 -0.08 16.06
C HIS A 49 24.20 0.86 15.00
N GLU A 50 24.72 2.06 14.99
CA GLU A 50 24.36 3.08 13.99
C GLU A 50 25.55 3.38 13.10
N SER A 51 25.26 3.72 11.87
CA SER A 51 26.25 4.24 10.92
C SER A 51 25.58 5.24 10.00
N GLU A 52 26.30 6.28 9.66
CA GLU A 52 25.89 7.31 8.72
C GLU A 52 26.92 7.37 7.58
N THR A 53 26.42 7.46 6.37
CA THR A 53 27.23 7.69 5.16
C THR A 53 26.85 9.06 4.62
N ASP A 54 27.81 9.94 4.44
CA ASP A 54 27.54 11.33 4.03
C ASP A 54 26.81 11.38 2.69
N PHE A 55 27.30 10.63 1.68
CA PHE A 55 26.62 10.48 0.40
C PHE A 55 26.66 9.03 -0.09
N ILE A 56 25.53 8.51 -0.54
CA ILE A 56 25.45 7.29 -1.34
C ILE A 56 25.00 7.67 -2.73
N ILE A 57 25.79 7.29 -3.74
CA ILE A 57 25.47 7.53 -5.14
C ILE A 57 25.17 6.19 -5.81
N PHE A 58 23.98 6.04 -6.34
CA PHE A 58 23.54 4.83 -7.04
C PHE A 58 23.32 5.10 -8.52
N HIS A 59 23.80 4.19 -9.36
CA HIS A 59 23.56 4.16 -10.80
C HIS A 59 23.30 2.72 -11.24
N ALA A 60 22.24 2.48 -12.01
CA ALA A 60 21.77 1.15 -12.38
C ALA A 60 22.83 0.26 -13.06
N GLN A 61 23.72 0.86 -13.84
CA GLN A 61 24.78 0.16 -14.60
C GLN A 61 26.16 0.22 -13.95
N LYS A 62 26.38 1.14 -12.99
CA LYS A 62 27.71 1.36 -12.38
C LYS A 62 27.78 0.81 -10.95
N GLY A 63 26.64 0.65 -10.27
CA GLY A 63 26.57 0.15 -8.91
C GLY A 63 26.33 1.22 -7.86
N ILE A 64 26.90 1.05 -6.68
CA ILE A 64 26.73 1.91 -5.51
C ILE A 64 28.09 2.43 -5.05
N LEU A 65 28.20 3.74 -4.86
CA LEU A 65 29.34 4.43 -4.31
C LEU A 65 28.97 5.02 -2.94
N CYS A 66 29.66 4.60 -1.89
CA CYS A 66 29.62 5.23 -0.56
C CYS A 66 30.74 6.26 -0.46
N LEU A 67 30.38 7.52 -0.30
CA LEU A 67 31.30 8.63 -0.28
C LEU A 67 31.30 9.30 1.09
N GLU A 68 32.47 9.34 1.71
CA GLU A 68 32.71 10.02 2.99
C GLU A 68 33.33 11.38 2.73
N ALA A 69 32.81 12.42 3.34
CA ALA A 69 33.26 13.80 3.15
C ALA A 69 34.02 14.32 4.37
N LYS A 70 35.16 14.94 4.11
CA LYS A 70 35.96 15.58 5.18
C LYS A 70 36.43 16.96 4.74
N ALA A 71 35.73 17.98 5.21
CA ALA A 71 36.08 19.37 4.97
C ALA A 71 37.17 19.87 5.93
N GLY A 72 37.89 20.91 5.51
CA GLY A 72 38.93 21.56 6.29
C GLY A 72 40.28 20.83 6.28
N ALA A 73 41.13 21.21 7.22
CA ALA A 73 42.48 20.62 7.32
C ALA A 73 42.40 19.26 8.02
N VAL A 74 43.06 18.28 7.43
CA VAL A 74 43.21 16.93 7.98
C VAL A 74 44.68 16.51 7.91
N SER A 75 45.15 15.72 8.83
CA SER A 75 46.49 15.16 8.85
C SER A 75 46.48 13.70 9.27
N TYR A 76 47.50 12.96 8.84
CA TYR A 76 47.75 11.59 9.29
C TYR A 76 49.11 11.54 9.96
N GLN A 77 49.14 11.24 11.28
CA GLN A 77 50.33 11.23 12.07
C GLN A 77 50.27 10.04 13.06
N ASP A 78 51.38 9.37 13.25
CA ASP A 78 51.53 8.24 14.16
C ASP A 78 50.42 7.16 14.01
N GLY A 79 50.03 6.89 12.77
CA GLY A 79 49.00 5.91 12.46
C GLY A 79 47.55 6.38 12.73
N ARG A 80 47.34 7.69 12.91
CA ARG A 80 46.00 8.26 13.23
C ARG A 80 45.64 9.45 12.38
N TRP A 81 44.41 9.54 12.03
CA TRP A 81 43.82 10.73 11.40
C TRP A 81 43.44 11.77 12.45
N ILE A 82 43.80 13.02 12.17
CA ILE A 82 43.65 14.16 13.08
C ILE A 82 42.96 15.30 12.30
N TYR A 83 41.94 15.91 12.92
CA TYR A 83 41.35 17.15 12.40
C TYR A 83 42.30 18.34 12.57
N GLY A 84 42.10 19.42 11.79
CA GLY A 84 42.86 20.65 11.90
C GLY A 84 42.91 21.32 13.26
N ASN A 85 41.96 20.98 14.17
CA ASN A 85 41.93 21.41 15.55
C ASN A 85 42.74 20.52 16.50
N GLY A 86 43.47 19.52 15.98
CA GLY A 86 44.29 18.61 16.78
C GLY A 86 43.54 17.42 17.41
N GLN A 87 42.24 17.32 17.23
CA GLN A 87 41.46 16.20 17.75
C GLN A 87 41.56 14.95 16.85
N PRO A 88 41.74 13.75 17.41
CA PRO A 88 41.77 12.52 16.62
C PRO A 88 40.40 12.23 16.01
N MET A 89 40.39 11.70 14.76
CA MET A 89 39.17 11.27 14.13
C MET A 89 38.68 9.94 14.73
N ASN A 90 37.37 9.85 14.88
CA ASN A 90 36.72 8.62 15.31
C ASN A 90 36.75 7.55 14.21
N ASN A 91 36.50 6.29 14.58
CA ASN A 91 36.34 5.15 13.66
C ASN A 91 37.50 4.91 12.69
N GLY A 92 38.72 5.26 13.06
CA GLY A 92 39.92 4.97 12.26
C GLY A 92 40.12 5.83 11.01
N GLY A 93 39.41 6.97 10.93
CA GLY A 93 39.59 7.93 9.82
C GLY A 93 38.67 7.71 8.61
N PRO A 94 38.79 8.58 7.57
CA PRO A 94 37.80 8.66 6.50
C PRO A 94 37.74 7.41 5.61
N PHE A 95 38.86 6.80 5.29
CA PHE A 95 38.90 5.58 4.46
C PHE A 95 38.25 4.39 5.16
N ASN A 96 38.55 4.20 6.45
CA ASN A 96 37.94 3.15 7.24
C ASN A 96 36.43 3.38 7.41
N GLN A 97 36.00 4.63 7.61
CA GLN A 97 34.58 4.99 7.67
C GLN A 97 33.87 4.66 6.36
N ALA A 98 34.37 5.14 5.23
CA ALA A 98 33.81 4.91 3.90
C ALA A 98 33.73 3.40 3.58
N SER A 99 34.81 2.66 3.86
CA SER A 99 34.86 1.21 3.64
C SER A 99 33.87 0.47 4.55
N ALA A 100 33.83 0.78 5.84
CA ALA A 100 32.91 0.17 6.80
C ALA A 100 31.44 0.43 6.41
N ASN A 101 31.11 1.66 6.01
CA ASN A 101 29.77 2.04 5.58
C ASN A 101 29.36 1.30 4.30
N LYS A 102 30.27 1.12 3.36
CA LYS A 102 30.06 0.29 2.15
C LYS A 102 29.67 -1.15 2.53
N TRP A 103 30.39 -1.79 3.46
CA TRP A 103 30.11 -3.16 3.89
C TRP A 103 28.77 -3.28 4.63
N LYS A 104 28.45 -2.30 5.49
CA LYS A 104 27.16 -2.24 6.19
C LYS A 104 26.01 -2.07 5.22
N LEU A 105 26.14 -1.21 4.21
CA LEU A 105 25.12 -1.03 3.19
C LEU A 105 24.93 -2.30 2.34
N MET A 106 26.02 -2.95 1.95
CA MET A 106 25.96 -4.22 1.22
C MET A 106 25.22 -5.28 2.04
N GLN A 107 25.50 -5.40 3.33
CA GLN A 107 24.81 -6.32 4.22
C GLN A 107 23.33 -5.94 4.40
N TYR A 108 23.02 -4.66 4.55
CA TYR A 108 21.65 -4.17 4.65
C TYR A 108 20.80 -4.54 3.41
N ILE A 109 21.36 -4.39 2.23
CA ILE A 109 20.69 -4.78 0.97
C ILE A 109 20.56 -6.31 0.89
N ALA A 110 21.59 -7.06 1.26
CA ALA A 110 21.57 -8.53 1.25
C ALA A 110 20.49 -9.11 2.19
N GLU A 111 20.24 -8.48 3.33
CA GLU A 111 19.21 -8.88 4.31
C GLU A 111 17.80 -8.38 3.94
N SER A 112 17.67 -7.57 2.89
CA SER A 112 16.39 -7.05 2.41
C SER A 112 15.64 -8.06 1.51
N PRO A 113 14.35 -7.84 1.21
CA PRO A 113 13.62 -8.65 0.23
C PRO A 113 14.24 -8.68 -1.18
N LEU A 114 15.17 -7.76 -1.46
CA LEU A 114 15.93 -7.71 -2.71
C LEU A 114 17.37 -8.25 -2.58
N GLY A 115 17.65 -9.03 -1.55
CA GLY A 115 18.98 -9.62 -1.35
C GLY A 115 19.54 -10.37 -2.57
N TYR A 116 18.68 -10.90 -3.43
CA TYR A 116 19.07 -11.60 -4.65
C TYR A 116 19.78 -10.72 -5.70
N ILE A 117 19.61 -9.38 -5.65
CA ILE A 117 20.32 -8.46 -6.55
C ILE A 117 21.71 -8.09 -6.04
N ASN A 118 22.04 -8.41 -4.79
CA ASN A 118 23.25 -7.97 -4.12
C ASN A 118 24.53 -8.44 -4.84
N GLU A 119 24.53 -9.66 -5.34
CA GLU A 119 25.67 -10.22 -6.10
C GLU A 119 25.88 -9.56 -7.47
N ARG A 120 24.85 -8.88 -7.97
CA ARG A 120 24.84 -8.14 -9.25
C ARG A 120 25.21 -6.67 -9.08
N LEU A 121 25.38 -6.21 -7.85
CA LEU A 121 25.73 -4.82 -7.53
C LEU A 121 27.22 -4.70 -7.27
N LYS A 122 27.82 -3.70 -7.90
CA LYS A 122 29.18 -3.25 -7.60
C LYS A 122 29.13 -2.24 -6.45
N TYR A 123 29.94 -2.46 -5.43
CA TYR A 123 30.05 -1.56 -4.27
C TYR A 123 31.43 -0.95 -4.21
N ILE A 124 31.49 0.37 -4.24
CA ILE A 124 32.70 1.16 -4.17
C ILE A 124 32.61 2.11 -2.98
N HIS A 125 33.73 2.52 -2.46
CA HIS A 125 33.84 3.60 -1.49
C HIS A 125 34.87 4.62 -1.95
N GLY A 126 34.72 5.84 -1.48
CA GLY A 126 35.65 6.93 -1.75
C GLY A 126 35.62 7.98 -0.65
N VAL A 127 36.59 8.86 -0.68
CA VAL A 127 36.69 9.98 0.25
C VAL A 127 36.71 11.28 -0.54
N TRP A 128 35.94 12.25 -0.11
CA TRP A 128 35.91 13.59 -0.70
C TRP A 128 36.53 14.61 0.26
N PHE A 129 37.61 15.24 -0.18
CA PHE A 129 38.23 16.37 0.49
C PHE A 129 37.92 17.69 -0.25
N PRO A 130 36.76 18.32 -0.03
CA PRO A 130 36.29 19.47 -0.79
C PRO A 130 37.15 20.74 -0.57
N SER A 131 38.00 20.73 0.42
CA SER A 131 38.93 21.84 0.74
C SER A 131 40.34 21.66 0.17
N LEU A 132 40.62 20.55 -0.51
CA LEU A 132 41.95 20.24 -1.06
C LEU A 132 41.88 20.12 -2.57
N THR A 133 42.82 20.77 -3.26
CA THR A 133 42.93 20.65 -4.72
C THR A 133 43.58 19.33 -5.11
N ASP A 134 43.30 18.84 -6.32
CA ASP A 134 43.89 17.61 -6.85
C ASP A 134 45.42 17.71 -6.88
N ASP A 135 46.00 18.85 -7.25
CA ASP A 135 47.44 19.06 -7.24
C ASP A 135 48.06 18.83 -5.84
N LYS A 136 47.40 19.29 -4.80
CA LYS A 136 47.82 19.00 -3.43
C LYS A 136 47.69 17.53 -3.07
N LEU A 137 46.57 16.90 -3.48
CA LEU A 137 46.30 15.50 -3.21
C LEU A 137 47.29 14.56 -3.94
N ASP A 138 47.71 14.91 -5.14
CA ASP A 138 48.69 14.16 -5.94
C ASP A 138 50.09 14.20 -5.33
N ASN A 139 50.42 15.24 -4.56
CA ASN A 139 51.70 15.41 -3.87
C ASN A 139 51.71 14.85 -2.44
N ILE A 140 50.61 14.25 -1.95
CA ILE A 140 50.53 13.64 -0.62
C ILE A 140 50.73 12.14 -0.72
N GLN A 141 51.62 11.60 0.10
CA GLN A 141 51.70 10.15 0.27
C GLN A 141 50.52 9.67 1.11
N MET A 142 49.65 8.87 0.49
CA MET A 142 48.47 8.30 1.18
C MET A 142 48.88 7.29 2.26
N PRO A 143 48.10 7.17 3.36
CA PRO A 143 48.34 6.14 4.39
C PRO A 143 48.03 4.73 3.85
N PRO A 144 48.47 3.68 4.52
CA PRO A 144 48.29 2.29 4.05
C PRO A 144 46.83 1.87 3.78
N GLU A 145 45.86 2.48 4.46
CA GLU A 145 44.41 2.24 4.25
C GLU A 145 43.80 3.06 3.11
N GLY A 146 44.57 3.98 2.51
CA GLY A 146 44.10 4.89 1.47
C GLY A 146 44.88 4.75 0.16
N ASP A 147 44.20 4.99 -0.93
CA ASP A 147 44.81 5.09 -2.25
C ASP A 147 44.31 6.37 -2.93
N ARG A 148 45.20 7.04 -3.71
CA ARG A 148 44.87 8.29 -4.41
C ARG A 148 43.66 8.13 -5.34
N SER A 149 43.49 6.96 -5.94
CA SER A 149 42.35 6.66 -6.83
C SER A 149 40.99 6.62 -6.11
N LEU A 150 41.00 6.50 -4.79
CA LEU A 150 39.77 6.53 -3.94
C LEU A 150 39.42 7.95 -3.48
N VAL A 151 40.20 8.96 -3.85
CA VAL A 151 40.10 10.33 -3.35
C VAL A 151 39.68 11.29 -4.45
N ILE A 152 38.70 12.14 -4.17
CA ILE A 152 38.30 13.27 -4.98
C ILE A 152 38.53 14.59 -4.25
N GLY A 153 38.95 15.61 -4.98
CA GLY A 153 39.32 16.92 -4.45
C GLY A 153 38.25 17.99 -4.65
N MET A 154 38.69 19.23 -4.52
CA MET A 154 37.86 20.42 -4.69
C MET A 154 37.31 20.55 -6.11
N GLU A 155 38.03 20.09 -7.11
CA GLU A 155 37.66 20.18 -8.54
C GLU A 155 36.40 19.37 -8.86
N ALA A 156 36.05 18.38 -8.01
CA ALA A 156 34.80 17.63 -8.11
C ALA A 156 33.54 18.48 -7.85
N ILE A 157 33.67 19.67 -7.27
CA ILE A 157 32.58 20.63 -7.10
C ILE A 157 32.14 21.21 -8.45
N GLU A 158 33.09 21.41 -9.38
CA GLU A 158 32.81 21.96 -10.70
C GLU A 158 32.39 20.88 -11.70
N ASP A 159 33.07 19.73 -11.70
CA ASP A 159 32.75 18.58 -12.58
C ASP A 159 32.53 17.28 -11.78
N PRO A 160 31.45 17.19 -11.04
CA PRO A 160 31.16 16.01 -10.20
C PRO A 160 31.04 14.72 -11.00
N LYS A 161 30.55 14.80 -12.25
CA LYS A 161 30.38 13.62 -13.10
C LYS A 161 31.71 12.93 -13.41
N LYS A 162 32.72 13.70 -13.82
CA LYS A 162 34.07 13.17 -14.13
C LYS A 162 34.64 12.39 -12.94
N TYR A 163 34.53 12.96 -11.74
CA TYR A 163 35.14 12.38 -10.53
C TYR A 163 34.34 11.21 -9.99
N VAL A 164 33.02 11.29 -9.96
CA VAL A 164 32.16 10.16 -9.58
C VAL A 164 32.34 9.00 -10.55
N ASP A 165 32.42 9.27 -11.85
CA ASP A 165 32.65 8.23 -12.86
C ASP A 165 34.04 7.61 -12.76
N SER A 166 35.05 8.38 -12.36
CA SER A 166 36.41 7.84 -12.14
C SER A 166 36.40 6.82 -10.98
N LEU A 167 35.70 7.10 -9.88
CA LEU A 167 35.54 6.15 -8.79
C LEU A 167 34.76 4.91 -9.24
N PHE A 168 33.67 5.06 -9.98
CA PHE A 168 32.94 3.93 -10.53
C PHE A 168 33.75 3.08 -11.52
N SER A 169 34.77 3.62 -12.15
CA SER A 169 35.64 2.89 -13.10
C SER A 169 36.59 1.89 -12.41
N LEU A 170 36.86 2.06 -11.11
CA LEU A 170 37.73 1.17 -10.34
C LEU A 170 37.19 -0.25 -10.32
N ALA A 171 38.08 -1.23 -10.56
CA ALA A 171 37.71 -2.65 -10.46
C ALA A 171 37.57 -3.06 -8.99
N VAL A 172 36.60 -3.94 -8.71
CA VAL A 172 36.41 -4.57 -7.38
C VAL A 172 36.53 -6.07 -7.50
N GLN A 173 37.05 -6.72 -6.47
CA GLN A 173 37.21 -8.18 -6.46
C GLN A 173 35.90 -8.96 -6.38
N THR A 174 34.83 -8.32 -5.93
CA THR A 174 33.51 -8.94 -5.72
C THR A 174 32.46 -8.20 -6.55
N GLY A 175 31.74 -8.95 -7.36
CA GLY A 175 30.60 -8.46 -8.14
C GLY A 175 30.94 -8.11 -9.57
N THR A 176 30.37 -8.84 -10.49
CA THR A 176 30.24 -8.43 -11.90
C THR A 176 29.04 -7.51 -11.99
N VAL A 177 29.24 -6.29 -12.49
CA VAL A 177 28.12 -5.39 -12.78
C VAL A 177 27.21 -6.06 -13.80
N THR A 178 26.05 -6.47 -13.37
CA THR A 178 24.96 -6.84 -14.27
C THR A 178 23.92 -5.74 -14.20
N GLU A 179 23.52 -5.23 -15.34
CA GLU A 179 22.52 -4.18 -15.44
C GLU A 179 21.25 -4.59 -14.68
N LEU A 180 20.78 -3.71 -13.79
CA LEU A 180 19.50 -3.89 -13.12
C LEU A 180 18.37 -3.44 -14.04
N THR A 181 17.29 -4.17 -14.04
CA THR A 181 16.07 -3.77 -14.75
C THR A 181 15.47 -2.51 -14.14
N PRO A 182 14.73 -1.68 -14.89
CA PRO A 182 14.05 -0.51 -14.35
C PRO A 182 13.14 -0.82 -13.16
N MET A 183 12.53 -2.01 -13.15
CA MET A 183 11.68 -2.48 -12.05
C MET A 183 12.49 -2.79 -10.79
N GLU A 184 13.66 -3.43 -10.93
CA GLU A 184 14.57 -3.71 -9.81
C GLU A 184 15.12 -2.41 -9.22
N VAL A 185 15.51 -1.44 -10.07
CA VAL A 185 15.93 -0.10 -9.65
C VAL A 185 14.84 0.58 -8.82
N GLN A 186 13.61 0.61 -9.33
CA GLN A 186 12.51 1.23 -8.60
C GLN A 186 12.20 0.52 -7.28
N LYS A 187 12.24 -0.81 -7.25
CA LYS A 187 12.06 -1.58 -6.03
C LYS A 187 13.18 -1.29 -5.03
N LEU A 188 14.45 -1.30 -5.45
CA LEU A 188 15.59 -1.00 -4.58
C LEU A 188 15.44 0.37 -3.92
N ILE A 189 15.09 1.39 -4.70
CA ILE A 189 14.92 2.74 -4.17
C ILE A 189 13.70 2.82 -3.24
N LYS A 190 12.52 2.38 -3.69
CA LYS A 190 11.26 2.62 -2.98
C LYS A 190 11.01 1.69 -1.79
N THR A 191 11.66 0.53 -1.73
CA THR A 191 11.41 -0.45 -0.66
C THR A 191 12.60 -0.71 0.25
N VAL A 192 13.82 -0.39 -0.20
CA VAL A 192 15.04 -0.65 0.57
C VAL A 192 15.75 0.64 0.95
N LEU A 193 16.15 1.46 -0.04
CA LEU A 193 16.96 2.66 0.23
C LEU A 193 16.13 3.87 0.69
N CYS A 194 14.91 4.03 0.19
CA CYS A 194 14.01 5.11 0.58
C CYS A 194 12.57 4.62 0.68
N PRO A 195 12.27 3.71 1.62
CA PRO A 195 10.91 3.22 1.81
C PRO A 195 9.99 4.37 2.22
N LYS A 196 8.88 4.51 1.49
CA LYS A 196 7.84 5.46 1.85
C LYS A 196 6.88 4.77 2.80
N PHE A 197 6.86 5.20 4.02
CA PHE A 197 5.83 4.84 4.98
C PHE A 197 5.39 6.10 5.72
N ASN A 198 4.12 6.14 6.09
CA ASN A 198 3.57 7.25 6.82
C ASN A 198 3.32 6.79 8.26
N ILE A 199 4.05 7.37 9.20
CA ILE A 199 3.75 7.26 10.62
C ILE A 199 3.00 8.53 11.00
N PHE A 200 1.68 8.39 11.16
CA PHE A 200 0.88 9.53 11.61
C PHE A 200 0.77 9.47 13.12
N PRO A 201 1.23 10.48 13.87
CA PRO A 201 0.73 10.68 15.21
C PRO A 201 -0.73 11.11 15.06
N PRO A 202 -1.71 10.34 15.51
CA PRO A 202 -3.07 10.81 15.51
C PRO A 202 -3.17 11.89 16.55
N SER A 203 -3.78 13.03 16.21
CA SER A 203 -4.11 14.06 17.16
C SER A 203 -5.03 13.59 18.29
N ASP A 204 -5.66 12.38 18.13
CA ASP A 204 -6.56 11.75 19.08
C ASP A 204 -6.50 10.22 19.05
N PHE A 205 -5.44 9.63 18.50
CA PHE A 205 -5.34 8.18 18.33
C PHE A 205 -4.10 7.61 19.00
N ASP A 206 -4.28 6.70 19.92
CA ASP A 206 -3.20 5.91 20.48
C ASP A 206 -2.72 4.85 19.46
N VAL A 207 -1.56 5.12 18.84
CA VAL A 207 -0.94 4.24 17.84
C VAL A 207 -0.62 2.88 18.45
N GLY A 208 -0.25 2.84 19.74
CA GLY A 208 -0.02 1.60 20.47
C GLY A 208 -1.28 0.74 20.52
N LEU A 209 -2.44 1.38 20.74
CA LEU A 209 -3.73 0.70 20.76
C LEU A 209 -4.09 0.14 19.36
N LYS A 210 -3.78 0.87 18.30
CA LYS A 210 -4.03 0.43 16.91
C LYS A 210 -3.18 -0.79 16.54
N HIS A 211 -1.91 -0.80 16.94
CA HIS A 211 -1.04 -1.96 16.77
C HIS A 211 -1.46 -3.15 17.64
N MET A 212 -1.84 -2.91 18.89
CA MET A 212 -2.35 -3.97 19.77
C MET A 212 -3.66 -4.58 19.23
N LEU A 213 -4.56 -3.76 18.72
CA LEU A 213 -5.81 -4.22 18.10
C LEU A 213 -5.53 -5.01 16.82
N PHE A 214 -4.63 -4.55 15.99
CA PHE A 214 -4.21 -5.27 14.78
C PHE A 214 -3.56 -6.61 15.12
N HIS A 215 -2.67 -6.67 16.11
CA HIS A 215 -2.08 -7.93 16.59
C HIS A 215 -3.08 -8.86 17.25
N ARG A 216 -4.01 -8.33 18.06
CA ARG A 216 -5.06 -9.14 18.70
C ARG A 216 -6.00 -9.75 17.66
N MET A 217 -6.31 -8.99 16.61
CA MET A 217 -7.13 -9.47 15.51
C MET A 217 -6.44 -10.54 14.68
N LEU A 218 -5.14 -10.39 14.45
CA LEU A 218 -4.34 -11.45 13.83
C LEU A 218 -4.41 -12.74 14.64
N ASN A 219 -4.47 -12.68 15.97
CA ASN A 219 -4.61 -13.85 16.83
C ASN A 219 -6.01 -14.50 16.75
N GLU A 220 -7.10 -13.70 16.75
CA GLU A 220 -8.45 -14.21 16.54
C GLU A 220 -8.65 -14.79 15.13
N GLN A 221 -8.04 -14.15 14.12
CA GLN A 221 -8.04 -14.62 12.75
C GLN A 221 -7.14 -15.86 12.56
N SER A 222 -6.04 -15.97 13.31
CA SER A 222 -5.20 -17.18 13.29
C SER A 222 -5.97 -18.39 13.79
N ALA A 223 -6.72 -18.27 14.89
CA ALA A 223 -7.56 -19.36 15.40
C ALA A 223 -8.63 -19.79 14.38
N LEU A 224 -9.18 -18.84 13.61
CA LEU A 224 -10.09 -19.15 12.52
C LEU A 224 -9.38 -19.85 11.36
N LEU A 225 -8.18 -19.44 11.02
CA LEU A 225 -7.38 -20.08 9.98
C LEU A 225 -7.05 -21.52 10.35
N ASP A 226 -6.65 -21.78 11.60
CA ASP A 226 -6.38 -23.11 12.11
C ASP A 226 -7.65 -24.00 12.10
N PHE A 227 -8.83 -23.42 12.43
CA PHE A 227 -10.10 -24.12 12.28
C PHE A 227 -10.41 -24.45 10.80
N LEU A 228 -10.13 -23.53 9.87
CA LEU A 228 -10.33 -23.77 8.44
C LEU A 228 -9.35 -24.82 7.87
N ASP A 229 -8.22 -25.10 8.52
CA ASP A 229 -7.29 -26.15 8.08
C ASP A 229 -7.94 -27.54 8.15
N GLU A 230 -8.88 -27.73 9.08
CA GLU A 230 -9.64 -28.99 9.23
C GLU A 230 -10.94 -29.03 8.42
N GLN A 231 -11.30 -27.92 7.74
CA GLN A 231 -12.53 -27.83 6.96
C GLN A 231 -12.24 -27.86 5.46
N LYS A 232 -12.66 -28.90 4.77
CA LYS A 232 -12.55 -28.97 3.31
C LYS A 232 -13.36 -27.87 2.61
N MET A 233 -14.46 -27.45 3.24
CA MET A 233 -15.38 -26.46 2.71
C MET A 233 -15.91 -25.56 3.80
N ALA A 234 -15.87 -24.25 3.55
CA ALA A 234 -16.52 -23.30 4.44
C ALA A 234 -17.00 -22.04 3.69
N VAL A 235 -18.08 -21.46 4.20
CA VAL A 235 -18.52 -20.12 3.79
C VAL A 235 -18.41 -19.17 4.97
N ILE A 236 -17.76 -18.04 4.76
CA ILE A 236 -17.43 -17.07 5.79
C ILE A 236 -18.15 -15.77 5.48
N ASN A 237 -19.19 -15.48 6.28
CA ASN A 237 -19.91 -14.23 6.24
C ASN A 237 -19.21 -13.19 7.12
N GLY A 238 -19.23 -11.93 6.70
CA GLY A 238 -18.75 -10.83 7.55
C GLY A 238 -19.10 -9.49 6.93
N ALA A 239 -19.40 -8.50 7.76
CA ALA A 239 -19.58 -7.13 7.31
C ALA A 239 -18.27 -6.56 6.70
N ALA A 240 -18.37 -5.44 5.99
CA ALA A 240 -17.18 -4.72 5.56
C ALA A 240 -16.29 -4.41 6.78
N GLY A 241 -14.98 -4.56 6.63
CA GLY A 241 -14.02 -4.29 7.71
C GLY A 241 -13.82 -5.43 8.72
N THR A 242 -14.42 -6.61 8.56
CA THR A 242 -14.20 -7.76 9.45
C THR A 242 -12.96 -8.61 9.08
N GLY A 243 -12.20 -8.21 8.05
CA GLY A 243 -10.97 -8.88 7.66
C GLY A 243 -11.14 -10.08 6.71
N LYS A 244 -12.29 -10.26 6.06
CA LYS A 244 -12.56 -11.35 5.11
C LYS A 244 -11.43 -11.55 4.08
N THR A 245 -11.12 -10.52 3.33
CA THR A 245 -10.06 -10.56 2.29
C THR A 245 -8.70 -10.91 2.87
N LEU A 246 -8.38 -10.40 4.08
CA LEU A 246 -7.11 -10.71 4.74
C LEU A 246 -7.02 -12.20 5.12
N ILE A 247 -8.10 -12.76 5.68
CA ILE A 247 -8.19 -14.19 6.02
C ILE A 247 -8.11 -15.04 4.75
N ALA A 248 -8.81 -14.62 3.68
CA ALA A 248 -8.79 -15.32 2.40
C ALA A 248 -7.37 -15.37 1.80
N VAL A 249 -6.66 -14.24 1.81
CA VAL A 249 -5.27 -14.14 1.31
C VAL A 249 -4.31 -14.95 2.17
N GLU A 250 -4.43 -14.85 3.50
CA GLU A 250 -3.56 -15.60 4.41
C GLU A 250 -3.77 -17.11 4.27
N LYS A 251 -5.02 -17.54 4.06
CA LYS A 251 -5.32 -18.94 3.77
C LYS A 251 -4.71 -19.40 2.44
N ALA A 252 -4.81 -18.57 1.40
CA ALA A 252 -4.16 -18.83 0.12
C ALA A 252 -2.64 -18.94 0.27
N ARG A 253 -2.03 -18.05 1.07
CA ARG A 253 -0.59 -18.03 1.33
C ARG A 253 -0.12 -19.30 2.03
N ARG A 254 -0.83 -19.76 3.08
CA ARG A 254 -0.50 -21.01 3.79
C ARG A 254 -0.47 -22.21 2.83
N HIS A 255 -1.50 -22.38 2.01
CA HIS A 255 -1.52 -23.45 0.99
C HIS A 255 -0.39 -23.32 -0.03
N ALA A 256 -0.10 -22.12 -0.48
CA ALA A 256 0.98 -21.87 -1.44
C ALA A 256 2.38 -22.14 -0.85
N GLU A 257 2.59 -21.92 0.44
CA GLU A 257 3.81 -22.24 1.17
C GLU A 257 4.02 -23.76 1.31
N ASP A 258 2.92 -24.51 1.41
CA ASP A 258 2.95 -25.99 1.35
C ASP A 258 3.21 -26.52 -0.08
N GLY A 259 3.40 -25.64 -1.06
CA GLY A 259 3.65 -25.98 -2.46
C GLY A 259 2.39 -26.28 -3.27
N GLU A 260 1.21 -26.08 -2.72
CA GLU A 260 -0.07 -26.39 -3.34
C GLU A 260 -0.57 -25.22 -4.20
N LYS A 261 -1.25 -25.51 -5.31
CA LYS A 261 -1.75 -24.49 -6.23
C LYS A 261 -3.12 -23.98 -5.82
N VAL A 262 -3.25 -22.67 -5.72
CA VAL A 262 -4.47 -21.96 -5.29
C VAL A 262 -5.04 -21.14 -6.44
N LEU A 263 -6.32 -21.32 -6.74
CA LEU A 263 -7.11 -20.39 -7.55
C LEU A 263 -7.84 -19.42 -6.61
N PHE A 264 -7.45 -18.15 -6.66
CA PHE A 264 -8.08 -17.08 -5.91
C PHE A 264 -8.97 -16.26 -6.84
N LEU A 265 -10.29 -16.39 -6.70
CA LEU A 265 -11.27 -15.65 -7.48
C LEU A 265 -11.73 -14.41 -6.72
N CYS A 266 -11.57 -13.25 -7.34
CA CYS A 266 -12.11 -11.98 -6.85
C CYS A 266 -13.04 -11.34 -7.88
N PHE A 267 -13.98 -10.52 -7.40
CA PHE A 267 -15.04 -10.02 -8.26
C PHE A 267 -14.54 -8.99 -9.29
N ASN A 268 -13.66 -8.06 -8.92
CA ASN A 268 -13.27 -6.98 -9.82
C ASN A 268 -11.76 -6.92 -10.10
N VAL A 269 -11.44 -6.28 -11.24
CA VAL A 269 -10.06 -6.15 -11.74
C VAL A 269 -9.18 -5.32 -10.79
N ALA A 270 -9.74 -4.29 -10.13
CA ALA A 270 -8.97 -3.43 -9.24
C ALA A 270 -8.48 -4.21 -8.01
N LEU A 271 -9.36 -5.01 -7.40
CA LEU A 271 -8.99 -5.89 -6.28
C LEU A 271 -7.98 -6.95 -6.73
N ARG A 272 -8.18 -7.58 -7.89
CA ARG A 272 -7.22 -8.54 -8.45
C ARG A 272 -5.83 -7.92 -8.60
N ASN A 273 -5.73 -6.76 -9.25
CA ASN A 273 -4.46 -6.09 -9.47
C ASN A 273 -3.77 -5.73 -8.14
N TYR A 274 -4.54 -5.24 -7.16
CA TYR A 274 -4.04 -4.95 -5.82
C TYR A 274 -3.47 -6.20 -5.14
N LEU A 275 -4.19 -7.33 -5.19
CA LEU A 275 -3.76 -8.59 -4.58
C LEU A 275 -2.52 -9.15 -5.28
N GLU A 276 -2.49 -9.14 -6.61
CA GLU A 276 -1.38 -9.60 -7.42
C GLU A 276 -0.11 -8.77 -7.20
N GLU A 277 -0.24 -7.45 -7.04
CA GLU A 277 0.89 -6.56 -6.74
C GLU A 277 1.41 -6.74 -5.30
N LYS A 278 0.50 -6.86 -4.33
CA LYS A 278 0.85 -6.87 -2.91
C LYS A 278 1.27 -8.24 -2.38
N TYR A 279 0.70 -9.33 -2.91
CA TYR A 279 0.88 -10.69 -2.39
C TYR A 279 1.40 -11.63 -3.49
N ILE A 280 2.55 -11.28 -4.07
CA ILE A 280 3.17 -12.05 -5.16
C ILE A 280 3.55 -13.45 -4.65
N ASN A 281 2.96 -14.49 -5.27
CA ASN A 281 3.32 -15.89 -5.02
C ASN A 281 3.04 -16.73 -6.28
N GLY A 282 4.03 -17.48 -6.76
CA GLY A 282 3.91 -18.28 -7.98
C GLY A 282 2.89 -19.45 -7.92
N ASN A 283 2.45 -19.82 -6.72
CA ASN A 283 1.45 -20.88 -6.50
C ASN A 283 0.04 -20.32 -6.34
N ILE A 284 -0.16 -18.99 -6.31
CA ILE A 284 -1.48 -18.37 -6.20
C ILE A 284 -1.82 -17.67 -7.52
N ALA A 285 -2.91 -18.06 -8.14
CA ALA A 285 -3.45 -17.42 -9.34
C ALA A 285 -4.61 -16.49 -8.94
N TYR A 286 -4.36 -15.17 -8.86
CA TYR A 286 -5.40 -14.16 -8.62
C TYR A 286 -6.12 -13.84 -9.92
N MET A 287 -7.41 -14.14 -10.01
CA MET A 287 -8.20 -13.97 -11.24
C MET A 287 -9.58 -13.40 -10.94
N THR A 288 -10.13 -12.65 -11.91
CA THR A 288 -11.58 -12.48 -12.01
C THR A 288 -12.18 -13.71 -12.72
N ILE A 289 -13.50 -13.91 -12.60
CA ILE A 289 -14.14 -15.04 -13.29
C ILE A 289 -13.97 -14.94 -14.82
N SER A 290 -13.97 -13.71 -15.36
CA SER A 290 -13.72 -13.46 -16.79
C SER A 290 -12.28 -13.83 -17.17
N ALA A 291 -11.29 -13.41 -16.38
CA ALA A 291 -9.89 -13.77 -16.62
C ALA A 291 -9.65 -15.29 -16.49
N PHE A 292 -10.32 -15.95 -15.54
CA PHE A 292 -10.31 -17.40 -15.41
C PHE A 292 -10.90 -18.09 -16.65
N SER A 293 -12.02 -17.58 -17.16
CA SER A 293 -12.64 -18.07 -18.40
C SER A 293 -11.70 -17.93 -19.60
N CYS A 294 -11.11 -16.74 -19.79
CA CYS A 294 -10.14 -16.49 -20.88
C CYS A 294 -8.94 -17.47 -20.78
N MET A 295 -8.35 -17.60 -19.60
CA MET A 295 -7.24 -18.52 -19.38
C MET A 295 -7.62 -19.97 -19.64
N LEU A 296 -8.78 -20.40 -19.15
CA LEU A 296 -9.22 -21.78 -19.31
C LEU A 296 -9.55 -22.10 -20.77
N CYS A 297 -10.17 -21.17 -21.51
CA CYS A 297 -10.59 -21.36 -22.88
C CYS A 297 -9.52 -21.03 -23.92
N ASP A 298 -8.42 -20.40 -23.51
CA ASP A 298 -7.38 -19.86 -24.38
C ASP A 298 -7.97 -18.86 -25.40
N THR A 299 -8.68 -17.85 -24.87
CA THR A 299 -9.39 -16.82 -25.63
C THR A 299 -9.16 -15.43 -25.05
N ASP A 300 -9.23 -14.39 -25.89
CA ASP A 300 -9.09 -12.99 -25.45
C ASP A 300 -10.35 -12.46 -24.77
N GLU A 301 -11.50 -13.05 -25.04
CA GLU A 301 -12.78 -12.71 -24.43
C GLU A 301 -13.34 -13.90 -23.64
N ALA A 302 -14.05 -13.59 -22.54
CA ALA A 302 -14.63 -14.60 -21.68
C ALA A 302 -15.76 -15.38 -22.40
N ASP A 303 -15.63 -16.70 -22.46
CA ASP A 303 -16.64 -17.64 -22.96
C ASP A 303 -17.10 -18.54 -21.81
N TYR A 304 -18.11 -18.09 -21.09
CA TYR A 304 -18.61 -18.83 -19.92
C TYR A 304 -19.25 -20.17 -20.28
N TYR A 305 -19.89 -20.27 -21.46
CA TYR A 305 -20.46 -21.54 -21.91
C TYR A 305 -19.37 -22.59 -22.11
N ARG A 306 -18.33 -22.24 -22.85
CA ARG A 306 -17.19 -23.13 -23.11
C ARG A 306 -16.42 -23.43 -21.81
N THR A 307 -16.35 -22.47 -20.89
CA THR A 307 -15.79 -22.67 -19.55
C THR A 307 -16.54 -23.75 -18.78
N VAL A 308 -17.88 -23.69 -18.80
CA VAL A 308 -18.74 -24.72 -18.16
C VAL A 308 -18.46 -26.11 -18.76
N GLU A 309 -18.37 -26.23 -20.08
CA GLU A 309 -18.05 -27.53 -20.73
C GLU A 309 -16.67 -28.05 -20.31
N LYS A 310 -15.64 -27.21 -20.35
CA LYS A 310 -14.29 -27.61 -19.89
C LYS A 310 -14.26 -28.02 -18.42
N LEU A 311 -15.02 -27.37 -17.56
CA LEU A 311 -15.11 -27.79 -16.15
C LEU A 311 -15.84 -29.13 -15.98
N LYS A 312 -16.81 -29.45 -16.82
CA LYS A 312 -17.44 -30.79 -16.87
C LYS A 312 -16.43 -31.86 -17.30
N ASP A 313 -15.55 -31.54 -18.24
CA ASP A 313 -14.47 -32.43 -18.67
C ASP A 313 -13.52 -32.72 -17.50
N TYR A 314 -13.14 -31.71 -16.70
CA TYR A 314 -12.33 -31.91 -15.49
C TYR A 314 -13.02 -32.78 -14.43
N ILE A 315 -14.34 -32.75 -14.33
CA ILE A 315 -15.10 -33.64 -13.44
C ILE A 315 -15.03 -35.09 -13.97
N ALA A 316 -15.12 -35.27 -15.29
CA ALA A 316 -15.15 -36.60 -15.92
C ALA A 316 -13.77 -37.23 -15.98
N PHE A 317 -12.72 -36.46 -16.30
CA PHE A 317 -11.40 -36.98 -16.63
C PHE A 317 -10.31 -36.60 -15.61
N GLY A 318 -10.60 -35.71 -14.68
CA GLY A 318 -9.62 -35.18 -13.74
C GLY A 318 -8.67 -34.15 -14.35
N GLY A 319 -7.57 -33.87 -13.64
CA GLY A 319 -6.50 -33.00 -14.16
C GLY A 319 -6.69 -31.51 -13.91
N PHE A 320 -7.66 -31.10 -13.09
CA PHE A 320 -7.82 -29.69 -12.70
C PHE A 320 -6.58 -29.20 -11.94
N PRO A 321 -5.94 -28.09 -12.38
CA PRO A 321 -4.59 -27.74 -11.96
C PRO A 321 -4.47 -27.16 -10.55
N TYR A 322 -5.58 -26.78 -9.91
CA TYR A 322 -5.59 -26.15 -8.59
C TYR A 322 -6.12 -27.13 -7.54
N GLU A 323 -5.46 -27.16 -6.38
CA GLU A 323 -5.90 -27.96 -5.23
C GLU A 323 -6.91 -27.18 -4.37
N HIS A 324 -6.78 -25.85 -4.34
CA HIS A 324 -7.62 -24.99 -3.54
C HIS A 324 -8.32 -23.94 -4.39
N VAL A 325 -9.56 -23.63 -4.04
CA VAL A 325 -10.32 -22.54 -4.62
C VAL A 325 -10.79 -21.64 -3.49
N ILE A 326 -10.43 -20.37 -3.56
CA ILE A 326 -10.83 -19.34 -2.62
C ILE A 326 -11.57 -18.25 -3.39
N ILE A 327 -12.75 -17.89 -2.93
CA ILE A 327 -13.60 -16.88 -3.55
C ILE A 327 -13.80 -15.74 -2.57
N ASP A 328 -13.36 -14.54 -2.93
CA ASP A 328 -13.65 -13.32 -2.17
C ASP A 328 -14.78 -12.53 -2.84
N GLU A 329 -15.55 -11.80 -2.04
CA GLU A 329 -16.77 -11.09 -2.46
C GLU A 329 -17.81 -12.01 -3.13
N GLY A 330 -17.97 -13.22 -2.59
CA GLY A 330 -18.82 -14.29 -3.16
C GLY A 330 -20.28 -13.91 -3.43
N GLN A 331 -20.82 -12.87 -2.77
CA GLN A 331 -22.17 -12.36 -2.99
C GLN A 331 -22.36 -11.68 -4.36
N ASP A 332 -21.28 -11.35 -5.07
CA ASP A 332 -21.34 -10.63 -6.34
C ASP A 332 -21.36 -11.57 -7.56
N PHE A 333 -20.97 -12.81 -7.38
CA PHE A 333 -20.95 -13.80 -8.46
C PHE A 333 -22.34 -14.35 -8.79
N GLY A 334 -22.55 -14.65 -10.05
CA GLY A 334 -23.80 -15.25 -10.56
C GLY A 334 -24.96 -14.27 -10.70
N ARG A 335 -24.67 -12.96 -10.74
CA ARG A 335 -25.69 -11.91 -10.92
C ARG A 335 -25.84 -11.50 -12.38
N GLU A 336 -24.72 -11.40 -13.10
CA GLU A 336 -24.70 -10.93 -14.48
C GLU A 336 -24.99 -12.05 -15.48
N ALA A 337 -24.57 -13.28 -15.17
CA ALA A 337 -24.77 -14.44 -16.01
C ALA A 337 -25.08 -15.70 -15.20
N ILE A 338 -26.05 -16.50 -15.67
CA ILE A 338 -26.42 -17.79 -15.04
C ILE A 338 -25.22 -18.76 -15.04
N GLU A 339 -24.41 -18.67 -16.08
CA GLU A 339 -23.22 -19.49 -16.29
C GLU A 339 -22.17 -19.26 -15.19
N GLU A 340 -22.04 -18.07 -14.64
CA GLU A 340 -21.13 -17.80 -13.52
C GLU A 340 -21.48 -18.65 -12.30
N SER A 341 -22.76 -18.74 -11.95
CA SER A 341 -23.23 -19.64 -10.89
C SER A 341 -22.95 -21.10 -11.19
N GLN A 342 -23.02 -21.52 -12.47
CA GLN A 342 -22.70 -22.88 -12.89
C GLN A 342 -21.20 -23.15 -12.77
N ILE A 343 -20.34 -22.21 -13.18
CA ILE A 343 -18.88 -22.29 -13.03
C ILE A 343 -18.51 -22.54 -11.57
N LEU A 344 -19.04 -21.74 -10.64
CA LEU A 344 -18.73 -21.87 -9.22
C LEU A 344 -19.22 -23.22 -8.64
N LYS A 345 -20.39 -23.68 -9.05
CA LYS A 345 -20.89 -25.02 -8.68
C LYS A 345 -20.01 -26.15 -9.19
N LEU A 346 -19.48 -26.01 -10.41
CA LEU A 346 -18.59 -27.01 -10.99
C LEU A 346 -17.23 -27.00 -10.33
N LEU A 347 -16.65 -25.83 -10.04
CA LEU A 347 -15.42 -25.70 -9.26
C LEU A 347 -15.57 -26.35 -7.88
N HIS A 348 -16.68 -26.10 -7.20
CA HIS A 348 -17.02 -26.76 -5.95
C HIS A 348 -17.04 -28.30 -6.09
N LYS A 349 -17.74 -28.83 -7.10
CA LYS A 349 -17.79 -30.28 -7.36
C LYS A 349 -16.40 -30.87 -7.65
N ILE A 350 -15.58 -30.18 -8.44
CA ILE A 350 -14.22 -30.60 -8.76
C ILE A 350 -13.39 -30.74 -7.46
N ILE A 351 -13.43 -29.74 -6.60
CA ILE A 351 -12.65 -29.74 -5.35
C ILE A 351 -13.15 -30.82 -4.39
N VAL A 352 -14.46 -30.98 -4.26
CA VAL A 352 -15.05 -32.02 -3.39
C VAL A 352 -14.68 -33.43 -3.87
N SER A 353 -14.64 -33.66 -5.18
CA SER A 353 -14.32 -34.98 -5.77
C SER A 353 -12.83 -35.33 -5.74
N LYS A 354 -11.94 -34.38 -5.41
CA LYS A 354 -10.50 -34.68 -5.29
C LYS A 354 -10.25 -35.64 -4.13
N THR A 355 -9.41 -36.62 -4.39
CA THR A 355 -8.96 -37.63 -3.40
C THR A 355 -7.99 -37.01 -2.38
N ASN A 356 -7.40 -35.87 -2.69
CA ASN A 356 -6.57 -35.10 -1.76
C ASN A 356 -7.45 -34.57 -0.61
N GLU A 357 -7.24 -35.08 0.59
CA GLU A 357 -7.97 -34.64 1.79
C GLU A 357 -7.72 -33.16 2.12
N LYS A 358 -6.58 -32.61 1.71
CA LYS A 358 -6.22 -31.21 1.90
C LYS A 358 -6.93 -30.24 0.93
N ALA A 359 -7.47 -30.73 -0.20
CA ALA A 359 -8.15 -29.88 -1.17
C ALA A 359 -9.29 -29.11 -0.52
N SER A 360 -9.39 -27.78 -0.76
CA SER A 360 -10.37 -26.94 -0.07
C SER A 360 -11.08 -25.93 -0.97
N PHE A 361 -12.32 -25.60 -0.58
CA PHE A 361 -13.15 -24.63 -1.25
C PHE A 361 -13.75 -23.65 -0.23
N TYR A 362 -13.30 -22.39 -0.25
CA TYR A 362 -13.73 -21.38 0.68
C TYR A 362 -14.39 -20.19 -0.03
N VAL A 363 -15.48 -19.69 0.54
CA VAL A 363 -16.21 -18.52 0.03
C VAL A 363 -16.33 -17.47 1.11
N PHE A 364 -15.78 -16.30 0.88
CA PHE A 364 -15.91 -15.13 1.72
C PHE A 364 -16.95 -14.19 1.11
N TYR A 365 -17.94 -13.78 1.90
CA TYR A 365 -19.02 -12.93 1.40
C TYR A 365 -19.53 -11.96 2.46
N ASP A 366 -20.20 -10.90 1.99
CA ASP A 366 -20.84 -9.90 2.83
C ASP A 366 -22.34 -9.85 2.52
N ARG A 367 -23.13 -10.38 3.44
CA ARG A 367 -24.59 -10.40 3.27
C ARG A 367 -25.19 -8.99 3.20
N LEU A 368 -24.57 -7.99 3.83
CA LEU A 368 -25.06 -6.61 3.85
C LEU A 368 -24.85 -5.88 2.52
N GLN A 369 -23.94 -6.37 1.70
CA GLN A 369 -23.66 -5.83 0.37
C GLN A 369 -24.51 -6.48 -0.72
N MET A 370 -25.50 -7.29 -0.39
CA MET A 370 -26.43 -7.90 -1.33
C MET A 370 -27.50 -6.88 -1.76
N VAL A 371 -27.13 -6.00 -2.68
CA VAL A 371 -27.92 -4.84 -3.12
C VAL A 371 -29.21 -5.19 -3.89
N GLN A 372 -29.35 -6.41 -4.43
CA GLN A 372 -30.42 -6.67 -5.39
C GLN A 372 -31.08 -8.07 -5.31
N SER A 373 -30.66 -8.94 -4.41
CA SER A 373 -31.32 -10.24 -4.29
C SER A 373 -31.44 -10.68 -2.83
N GLU A 374 -32.64 -11.09 -2.43
CA GLU A 374 -32.89 -11.66 -1.11
C GLU A 374 -32.33 -13.08 -0.94
N LYS A 375 -31.92 -13.75 -2.02
CA LYS A 375 -31.44 -15.13 -2.01
C LYS A 375 -29.92 -15.20 -2.20
N LEU A 376 -29.26 -15.89 -1.28
CA LEU A 376 -27.87 -16.26 -1.43
C LEU A 376 -27.68 -17.21 -2.62
N PRO A 377 -26.56 -17.10 -3.38
CA PRO A 377 -26.19 -18.11 -4.36
C PRO A 377 -26.21 -19.51 -3.77
N ALA A 378 -26.65 -20.51 -4.53
CA ALA A 378 -26.83 -21.87 -4.03
C ALA A 378 -25.52 -22.49 -3.47
N PHE A 379 -24.36 -22.17 -4.06
CA PHE A 379 -23.06 -22.63 -3.56
C PHE A 379 -22.69 -22.09 -2.18
N ILE A 380 -23.32 -20.96 -1.74
CA ILE A 380 -23.20 -20.42 -0.38
C ILE A 380 -24.27 -21.04 0.52
N SER A 381 -25.51 -21.21 0.02
CA SER A 381 -26.63 -21.70 0.84
C SER A 381 -26.50 -23.19 1.17
N ASP A 382 -25.83 -23.97 0.33
CA ASP A 382 -25.75 -25.41 0.45
C ASP A 382 -24.52 -25.89 1.27
N CYS A 383 -23.63 -24.98 1.69
CA CYS A 383 -22.46 -25.31 2.48
C CYS A 383 -22.83 -25.53 3.95
N GLU A 384 -22.35 -26.64 4.53
CA GLU A 384 -22.63 -27.01 5.92
C GLU A 384 -21.82 -26.19 6.93
N CYS A 385 -20.55 -25.90 6.63
CA CYS A 385 -19.69 -25.09 7.49
C CYS A 385 -19.91 -23.60 7.21
N ARG A 386 -20.63 -22.93 8.09
CA ARG A 386 -20.94 -21.49 7.99
C ARG A 386 -20.39 -20.73 9.18
N LEU A 387 -19.52 -19.80 8.89
CA LEU A 387 -18.92 -18.94 9.90
C LEU A 387 -19.37 -17.49 9.72
N THR A 388 -19.43 -16.75 10.80
CA THR A 388 -19.75 -15.32 10.74
C THR A 388 -18.73 -14.53 11.56
N LEU A 389 -18.10 -13.55 10.90
CA LEU A 389 -17.21 -12.59 11.51
C LEU A 389 -18.04 -11.40 12.02
N HIS A 390 -18.00 -11.16 13.32
CA HIS A 390 -18.81 -10.13 13.97
C HIS A 390 -18.05 -8.84 14.25
N ASN A 391 -16.72 -8.90 14.42
CA ASN A 391 -15.92 -7.78 14.87
C ASN A 391 -15.42 -6.95 13.69
N ASN A 392 -15.87 -5.70 13.56
CA ASN A 392 -15.29 -4.75 12.63
C ASN A 392 -13.96 -4.22 13.21
N CYS A 393 -12.94 -4.33 12.45
CA CYS A 393 -11.58 -4.04 12.84
C CYS A 393 -10.87 -3.03 11.92
N ARG A 394 -11.51 -2.62 10.87
CA ARG A 394 -10.96 -1.71 9.85
C ARG A 394 -11.31 -0.26 10.12
N ASN A 395 -12.59 -0.01 10.32
CA ASN A 395 -13.15 1.32 10.45
C ASN A 395 -13.08 1.82 11.88
N THR A 396 -13.02 3.12 12.08
CA THR A 396 -13.32 3.69 13.40
C THR A 396 -14.77 3.42 13.79
N LYS A 397 -15.05 3.44 15.09
CA LYS A 397 -16.44 3.20 15.61
C LYS A 397 -17.46 4.14 14.97
N ASN A 398 -17.08 5.41 14.79
CA ASN A 398 -17.99 6.40 14.22
C ASN A 398 -18.24 6.15 12.74
N ILE A 399 -17.21 5.80 11.94
CA ILE A 399 -17.40 5.43 10.53
C ILE A 399 -18.24 4.18 10.39
N PHE A 400 -17.96 3.15 11.20
CA PHE A 400 -18.75 1.93 11.20
C PHE A 400 -20.22 2.22 11.51
N ARG A 401 -20.48 3.04 12.54
CA ARG A 401 -21.84 3.43 12.91
C ARG A 401 -22.54 4.18 11.77
N THR A 402 -21.88 5.21 11.19
CA THR A 402 -22.45 5.96 10.07
C THR A 402 -22.76 5.06 8.88
N SER A 403 -21.88 4.13 8.53
CA SER A 403 -22.07 3.24 7.38
C SER A 403 -23.18 2.22 7.58
N THR A 404 -23.49 1.83 8.81
CA THR A 404 -24.45 0.74 9.12
C THR A 404 -25.77 1.19 9.72
N GLU A 405 -25.90 2.44 10.16
CA GLU A 405 -27.06 2.96 10.90
C GLU A 405 -28.40 2.77 10.18
N LEU A 406 -28.42 2.87 8.86
CA LEU A 406 -29.63 2.71 8.06
C LEU A 406 -29.90 1.27 7.62
N LEU A 407 -28.98 0.35 7.86
CA LEU A 407 -29.17 -1.03 7.42
C LEU A 407 -30.14 -1.77 8.36
N PRO A 408 -31.08 -2.54 7.81
CA PRO A 408 -32.06 -3.30 8.61
C PRO A 408 -31.42 -4.56 9.22
N VAL A 409 -30.34 -4.40 9.99
CA VAL A 409 -29.57 -5.54 10.51
C VAL A 409 -29.41 -5.46 12.01
N SER A 410 -29.88 -6.49 12.72
CA SER A 410 -29.57 -6.73 14.12
C SER A 410 -28.39 -7.66 14.28
N GLY A 411 -27.47 -7.35 15.21
CA GLY A 411 -26.40 -8.28 15.60
C GLY A 411 -25.00 -7.94 15.11
N LEU A 412 -24.81 -6.82 14.39
CA LEU A 412 -23.47 -6.28 14.13
C LEU A 412 -22.88 -5.77 15.45
N LYS A 413 -21.71 -6.30 15.81
CA LYS A 413 -21.00 -5.86 17.01
C LYS A 413 -19.88 -4.91 16.62
N LEU A 414 -19.87 -3.76 17.26
CA LEU A 414 -18.66 -2.91 17.30
C LEU A 414 -17.59 -3.66 18.10
N CYS A 415 -16.37 -3.64 17.63
CA CYS A 415 -15.25 -4.08 18.44
C CYS A 415 -15.19 -3.19 19.70
N GLU A 416 -15.36 -3.79 20.89
CA GLU A 416 -15.39 -3.05 22.16
C GLU A 416 -14.15 -2.18 22.35
N ASN A 417 -13.00 -2.67 21.90
CA ASN A 417 -11.69 -2.01 21.95
C ASN A 417 -11.37 -1.22 20.67
N GLY A 418 -12.33 -1.03 19.77
CA GLY A 418 -12.12 -0.28 18.52
C GLY A 418 -11.93 1.22 18.78
N ILE A 419 -11.19 1.88 17.89
CA ILE A 419 -10.92 3.32 17.93
C ILE A 419 -12.18 4.10 17.62
N THR A 420 -12.52 5.13 18.43
CA THR A 420 -13.74 5.94 18.23
C THR A 420 -13.67 6.75 16.94
N GLY A 421 -12.56 7.46 16.69
CA GLY A 421 -12.34 8.28 15.49
C GLY A 421 -13.18 9.57 15.44
N LYS A 422 -12.94 10.37 14.39
CA LYS A 422 -13.75 11.55 14.11
C LYS A 422 -15.17 11.13 13.70
N ILE A 423 -16.18 11.91 14.07
CA ILE A 423 -17.54 11.71 13.59
C ILE A 423 -17.57 12.16 12.13
N PRO A 424 -18.08 11.35 11.19
CA PRO A 424 -18.25 11.74 9.80
C PRO A 424 -19.06 13.02 9.63
N ARG A 425 -18.72 13.83 8.64
CA ARG A 425 -19.42 15.08 8.35
C ARG A 425 -20.25 14.94 7.08
N MET A 426 -21.43 15.49 7.07
CA MET A 426 -22.31 15.60 5.92
C MET A 426 -22.42 17.09 5.51
N HIS A 427 -21.77 17.40 4.39
CA HIS A 427 -21.68 18.74 3.83
C HIS A 427 -22.84 19.01 2.87
N TYR A 428 -23.73 19.92 3.23
CA TYR A 428 -24.86 20.33 2.41
C TYR A 428 -24.47 21.48 1.48
N CYS A 429 -24.44 21.22 0.18
CA CYS A 429 -24.00 22.13 -0.87
C CYS A 429 -24.98 22.11 -2.04
N THR A 430 -25.93 23.05 -2.09
CA THR A 430 -26.97 23.08 -3.11
C THR A 430 -26.50 23.51 -4.49
N GLN A 431 -25.30 24.13 -4.60
CA GLN A 431 -24.72 24.57 -5.85
C GLN A 431 -23.45 23.79 -6.18
N ARG A 432 -23.31 23.37 -7.45
CA ARG A 432 -22.15 22.60 -7.93
C ARG A 432 -20.80 23.28 -7.61
N SER A 433 -20.72 24.61 -7.80
CA SER A 433 -19.50 25.37 -7.49
C SER A 433 -19.14 25.33 -6.00
N VAL A 434 -20.13 25.36 -5.12
CA VAL A 434 -19.95 25.24 -3.67
C VAL A 434 -19.48 23.84 -3.32
N CYS A 435 -20.07 22.79 -3.90
CA CYS A 435 -19.62 21.41 -3.70
C CYS A 435 -18.16 21.21 -4.09
N LEU A 436 -17.70 21.80 -5.21
CA LEU A 436 -16.29 21.70 -5.62
C LEU A 436 -15.35 22.44 -4.67
N ASN A 437 -15.72 23.61 -4.19
CA ASN A 437 -14.92 24.35 -3.21
C ASN A 437 -14.82 23.59 -1.88
N VAL A 438 -15.93 23.03 -1.40
CA VAL A 438 -15.97 22.21 -0.20
C VAL A 438 -15.11 20.94 -0.37
N LEU A 439 -15.16 20.31 -1.53
CA LEU A 439 -14.31 19.15 -1.84
C LEU A 439 -12.82 19.52 -1.77
N ASP A 440 -12.42 20.65 -2.38
CA ASP A 440 -11.04 21.14 -2.33
C ASP A 440 -10.60 21.47 -0.88
N ASP A 441 -11.48 22.07 -0.08
CA ASP A 441 -11.21 22.37 1.34
C ASP A 441 -11.05 21.09 2.17
N VAL A 442 -11.91 20.09 1.95
CA VAL A 442 -11.82 18.79 2.63
C VAL A 442 -10.53 18.07 2.27
N ILE A 443 -10.13 18.05 0.99
CA ILE A 443 -8.86 17.46 0.56
C ILE A 443 -7.69 18.16 1.27
N ARG A 444 -7.69 19.49 1.31
CA ARG A 444 -6.66 20.28 2.00
C ARG A 444 -6.60 19.94 3.49
N GLU A 445 -7.76 19.89 4.16
CA GLU A 445 -7.84 19.50 5.58
C GLU A 445 -7.28 18.08 5.82
N CYS A 446 -7.55 17.13 4.92
CA CYS A 446 -6.96 15.79 5.01
C CYS A 446 -5.43 15.85 4.94
N HIS A 447 -4.86 16.61 4.00
CA HIS A 447 -3.40 16.76 3.88
C HIS A 447 -2.78 17.46 5.11
N GLU A 448 -3.42 18.49 5.64
CA GLU A 448 -3.01 19.18 6.87
C GLU A 448 -3.00 18.22 8.09
N ASN A 449 -3.90 17.24 8.10
CA ASN A 449 -3.95 16.16 9.09
C ASN A 449 -3.05 14.95 8.71
N ASN A 450 -2.12 15.11 7.75
CA ASN A 450 -1.22 14.07 7.25
C ASN A 450 -1.94 12.83 6.69
N ILE A 451 -3.15 12.96 6.19
CA ILE A 451 -3.85 11.89 5.47
C ILE A 451 -3.63 12.10 3.98
N HIS A 452 -2.87 11.19 3.36
CA HIS A 452 -2.51 11.27 1.94
C HIS A 452 -3.18 10.19 1.09
N ASP A 453 -3.59 9.09 1.69
CA ASP A 453 -4.38 8.03 1.03
C ASP A 453 -5.85 8.46 1.01
N ILE A 454 -6.20 9.33 0.04
CA ILE A 454 -7.52 9.92 -0.11
C ILE A 454 -8.15 9.42 -1.40
N VAL A 455 -9.38 8.92 -1.29
CA VAL A 455 -10.17 8.46 -2.43
C VAL A 455 -11.51 9.20 -2.47
N ILE A 456 -11.87 9.67 -3.65
CA ILE A 456 -13.18 10.28 -3.91
C ILE A 456 -14.05 9.23 -4.59
N LEU A 457 -15.19 8.91 -3.97
CA LEU A 457 -16.12 7.91 -4.48
C LEU A 457 -17.45 8.54 -4.85
N THR A 458 -17.89 8.30 -6.09
CA THR A 458 -19.24 8.69 -6.50
C THR A 458 -20.26 7.58 -6.27
N LEU A 459 -21.43 7.94 -5.77
CA LEU A 459 -22.59 7.04 -5.65
C LEU A 459 -23.33 6.84 -6.98
N LYS A 460 -22.97 7.62 -8.01
CA LYS A 460 -23.44 7.48 -9.39
C LYS A 460 -22.42 6.68 -10.22
N THR A 461 -22.61 6.67 -11.53
CA THR A 461 -21.54 6.28 -12.45
C THR A 461 -20.57 7.45 -12.63
N GLU A 462 -19.33 7.19 -12.94
CA GLU A 462 -18.29 8.21 -13.13
C GLU A 462 -18.69 9.27 -14.16
N ARG A 463 -19.39 8.85 -15.23
CA ARG A 463 -19.89 9.74 -16.29
C ARG A 463 -21.02 10.67 -15.85
N ASN A 464 -21.75 10.30 -14.80
CA ASN A 464 -22.90 11.05 -14.29
C ASN A 464 -22.57 11.80 -12.98
N SER A 465 -21.31 11.79 -12.57
CA SER A 465 -20.85 12.50 -11.38
C SER A 465 -20.73 14.00 -11.61
N ILE A 466 -20.88 14.80 -10.54
CA ILE A 466 -20.56 16.24 -10.55
C ILE A 466 -19.11 16.51 -10.97
N LEU A 467 -18.23 15.52 -10.85
CA LEU A 467 -16.79 15.64 -11.14
C LEU A 467 -16.42 15.27 -12.58
N THR A 468 -17.33 14.79 -13.40
CA THR A 468 -17.05 14.26 -14.75
C THR A 468 -16.15 15.18 -15.59
N ASP A 469 -16.39 16.49 -15.56
CA ASP A 469 -15.66 17.47 -16.37
C ASP A 469 -14.29 17.86 -15.78
N TYR A 470 -13.97 17.43 -14.57
CA TYR A 470 -12.78 17.85 -13.81
C TYR A 470 -11.80 16.71 -13.54
N VAL A 471 -12.19 15.48 -13.89
CA VAL A 471 -11.36 14.29 -13.66
C VAL A 471 -10.44 14.05 -14.86
N VAL A 472 -9.14 13.94 -14.58
CA VAL A 472 -8.12 13.59 -15.58
C VAL A 472 -7.42 12.31 -15.13
N ASN A 473 -7.33 11.31 -16.01
CA ASN A 473 -6.68 10.02 -15.71
C ASN A 473 -7.17 9.36 -14.41
N GLN A 474 -8.49 9.36 -14.17
CA GLN A 474 -9.11 8.86 -12.94
C GLN A 474 -8.66 9.58 -11.65
N LYS A 475 -8.21 10.84 -11.79
CA LYS A 475 -7.84 11.69 -10.64
C LYS A 475 -8.58 13.01 -10.68
N TYR A 476 -9.03 13.44 -9.52
CA TYR A 476 -9.42 14.80 -9.22
C TYR A 476 -8.37 15.39 -8.28
N ARG A 477 -7.69 16.46 -8.72
CA ARG A 477 -6.44 16.89 -8.05
C ARG A 477 -5.48 15.68 -7.96
N GLU A 478 -4.89 15.41 -6.82
CA GLU A 478 -4.01 14.26 -6.59
C GLU A 478 -4.76 12.99 -6.13
N CYS A 479 -6.08 13.10 -5.85
CA CYS A 479 -6.87 12.03 -5.28
C CYS A 479 -7.43 11.10 -6.38
N TYR A 480 -7.40 9.79 -6.13
CA TYR A 480 -8.05 8.82 -7.03
C TYR A 480 -9.57 8.98 -6.99
N PHE A 481 -10.20 8.99 -8.17
CA PHE A 481 -11.64 9.11 -8.33
C PHE A 481 -12.22 7.90 -9.05
N THR A 482 -13.27 7.31 -8.48
CA THR A 482 -14.02 6.21 -9.11
C THR A 482 -15.41 6.07 -8.49
N SER A 483 -16.22 5.11 -8.99
CA SER A 483 -17.51 4.79 -8.38
C SER A 483 -17.38 3.84 -7.19
N CYS A 484 -18.31 3.91 -6.23
CA CYS A 484 -18.36 2.99 -5.09
C CYS A 484 -18.36 1.52 -5.53
N ARG A 485 -18.98 1.19 -6.67
CA ARG A 485 -19.04 -0.17 -7.20
C ARG A 485 -17.68 -0.68 -7.66
N LYS A 486 -16.87 0.16 -8.31
CA LYS A 486 -15.54 -0.22 -8.80
C LYS A 486 -14.50 -0.26 -7.68
N PHE A 487 -14.70 0.52 -6.60
CA PHE A 487 -13.80 0.55 -5.44
C PHE A 487 -14.12 -0.54 -4.41
N LYS A 488 -15.07 -1.40 -4.71
CA LYS A 488 -15.44 -2.51 -3.84
C LYS A 488 -14.24 -3.44 -3.57
N GLY A 489 -14.05 -3.87 -2.33
CA GLY A 489 -12.90 -4.69 -1.91
C GLY A 489 -11.65 -3.89 -1.54
N LEU A 490 -11.52 -2.64 -1.99
CA LEU A 490 -10.42 -1.73 -1.65
C LEU A 490 -10.77 -0.85 -0.44
N GLU A 491 -9.79 -0.08 0.03
CA GLU A 491 -9.92 0.83 1.17
C GLU A 491 -8.96 2.01 1.07
N ALA A 492 -9.26 3.08 1.80
CA ALA A 492 -8.41 4.26 1.91
C ALA A 492 -8.47 4.86 3.31
N ASP A 493 -7.46 5.64 3.70
CA ASP A 493 -7.45 6.32 5.00
C ASP A 493 -8.57 7.36 5.08
N ALA A 494 -8.78 8.15 4.01
CA ALA A 494 -9.93 9.02 3.90
C ALA A 494 -10.77 8.69 2.66
N VAL A 495 -12.07 8.66 2.84
CA VAL A 495 -13.03 8.56 1.75
C VAL A 495 -13.93 9.79 1.75
N ILE A 496 -14.05 10.41 0.57
CA ILE A 496 -14.97 11.51 0.32
C ILE A 496 -16.07 11.00 -0.62
N LEU A 497 -17.27 10.85 -0.10
CA LEU A 497 -18.42 10.46 -0.90
C LEU A 497 -19.03 11.70 -1.56
N VAL A 498 -19.16 11.66 -2.89
CA VAL A 498 -19.81 12.71 -3.66
C VAL A 498 -21.09 12.16 -4.33
N ASP A 499 -21.92 13.06 -4.84
CA ASP A 499 -23.20 12.70 -5.46
C ASP A 499 -24.19 11.99 -4.52
N PHE A 500 -24.06 12.22 -3.21
CA PHE A 500 -24.98 11.71 -2.21
C PHE A 500 -26.31 12.45 -2.33
N SER A 501 -27.39 11.72 -2.52
CA SER A 501 -28.71 12.25 -2.82
C SER A 501 -29.81 11.57 -1.99
N GLU A 502 -31.06 12.02 -2.10
CA GLU A 502 -32.21 11.38 -1.47
C GLU A 502 -32.27 9.88 -1.76
N LYS A 503 -32.00 9.51 -3.00
CA LYS A 503 -31.97 8.11 -3.44
C LYS A 503 -30.95 7.28 -2.64
N SER A 504 -29.83 7.86 -2.27
CA SER A 504 -28.79 7.19 -1.47
C SER A 504 -29.25 6.83 -0.06
N LEU A 505 -30.23 7.57 0.46
CA LEU A 505 -30.82 7.34 1.79
C LEU A 505 -32.05 6.44 1.78
N LEU A 506 -32.78 6.39 0.67
CA LEU A 506 -34.08 5.70 0.59
C LEU A 506 -34.01 4.38 -0.18
N ASP A 507 -33.34 4.38 -1.33
CA ASP A 507 -33.38 3.27 -2.27
C ASP A 507 -32.05 2.53 -2.40
N ASP A 508 -30.91 3.24 -2.29
CA ASP A 508 -29.57 2.70 -2.51
C ASP A 508 -28.72 2.67 -1.24
N ILE A 509 -29.32 2.39 -0.08
CA ILE A 509 -28.64 2.36 1.23
C ILE A 509 -27.41 1.41 1.23
N GLN A 510 -27.53 0.27 0.55
CA GLN A 510 -26.41 -0.66 0.43
C GLN A 510 -25.24 -0.08 -0.35
N LEU A 511 -25.48 0.75 -1.37
CA LEU A 511 -24.41 1.41 -2.12
C LEU A 511 -23.71 2.46 -1.25
N PHE A 512 -24.47 3.20 -0.43
CA PHE A 512 -23.90 4.08 0.58
C PHE A 512 -23.03 3.30 1.57
N TYR A 513 -23.55 2.18 2.11
CA TYR A 513 -22.77 1.30 2.97
C TYR A 513 -21.46 0.84 2.29
N VAL A 514 -21.53 0.40 1.02
CA VAL A 514 -20.33 -0.01 0.26
C VAL A 514 -19.31 1.11 0.22
N GLY A 515 -19.71 2.34 -0.08
CA GLY A 515 -18.79 3.48 -0.16
C GLY A 515 -18.26 3.93 1.20
N ALA A 516 -19.14 4.15 2.16
CA ALA A 516 -18.81 4.65 3.49
C ALA A 516 -17.88 3.70 4.26
N SER A 517 -18.11 2.38 4.13
CA SER A 517 -17.29 1.37 4.79
C SER A 517 -15.86 1.22 4.23
N ARG A 518 -15.51 1.91 3.14
CA ARG A 518 -14.14 1.93 2.60
C ARG A 518 -13.20 2.84 3.37
N ALA A 519 -13.72 3.80 4.13
CA ALA A 519 -12.93 4.71 4.95
C ALA A 519 -12.36 4.01 6.18
N ARG A 520 -11.07 4.16 6.41
CA ARG A 520 -10.41 3.65 7.62
C ARG A 520 -10.43 4.67 8.76
N ILE A 521 -10.10 5.93 8.47
CA ILE A 521 -9.82 6.98 9.46
C ILE A 521 -10.82 8.12 9.37
N GLN A 522 -11.12 8.61 8.15
CA GLN A 522 -11.97 9.78 7.93
C GLN A 522 -12.99 9.51 6.82
N LEU A 523 -14.22 9.90 7.07
CA LEU A 523 -15.32 9.82 6.11
C LEU A 523 -15.98 11.20 6.01
N GLU A 524 -16.07 11.70 4.77
CA GLU A 524 -16.76 12.96 4.45
C GLU A 524 -17.83 12.68 3.40
N ILE A 525 -18.99 13.30 3.53
CA ILE A 525 -20.13 13.09 2.64
C ILE A 525 -20.53 14.46 2.09
N ILE A 526 -20.47 14.63 0.77
CA ILE A 526 -20.90 15.86 0.07
C ILE A 526 -22.22 15.59 -0.61
N THR A 527 -23.24 16.38 -0.25
CA THR A 527 -24.61 16.22 -0.75
C THR A 527 -25.16 17.51 -1.34
N ASP A 528 -26.00 17.36 -2.37
CA ASP A 528 -26.79 18.42 -2.99
C ASP A 528 -28.24 18.49 -2.42
N ILE A 529 -28.57 17.69 -1.41
CA ILE A 529 -29.90 17.69 -0.77
C ILE A 529 -30.16 19.06 -0.13
N ASP A 530 -31.22 19.71 -0.54
CA ASP A 530 -31.66 20.98 0.02
C ASP A 530 -32.52 20.78 1.28
N ASN A 531 -33.01 21.87 1.85
CA ASN A 531 -33.82 21.83 3.07
C ASN A 531 -35.18 21.14 2.87
N ASP A 532 -35.82 21.34 1.71
CA ASP A 532 -37.12 20.78 1.40
C ASP A 532 -37.02 19.28 1.16
N SER A 533 -36.03 18.86 0.39
CA SER A 533 -35.70 17.45 0.17
C SER A 533 -35.27 16.76 1.47
N SER A 534 -34.52 17.44 2.34
CA SER A 534 -34.16 16.92 3.66
C SER A 534 -35.40 16.64 4.52
N SER A 535 -36.42 17.49 4.44
CA SER A 535 -37.69 17.31 5.16
C SER A 535 -38.43 16.09 4.66
N ALA A 536 -38.56 15.94 3.33
CA ALA A 536 -39.23 14.80 2.71
C ALA A 536 -38.53 13.46 3.03
N VAL A 537 -37.19 13.44 2.99
CA VAL A 537 -36.39 12.24 3.31
C VAL A 537 -36.52 11.89 4.80
N PHE A 538 -36.42 12.89 5.70
CA PHE A 538 -36.53 12.67 7.13
C PHE A 538 -37.91 12.09 7.50
N GLU A 539 -38.99 12.65 6.96
CA GLU A 539 -40.35 12.13 7.18
C GLU A 539 -40.53 10.69 6.68
N LYS A 540 -39.94 10.34 5.52
CA LYS A 540 -39.97 8.96 5.01
C LYS A 540 -39.18 7.99 5.86
N LEU A 541 -38.04 8.40 6.41
CA LEU A 541 -37.17 7.54 7.23
C LEU A 541 -37.70 7.32 8.66
N THR A 542 -38.35 8.32 9.21
CA THR A 542 -38.76 8.31 10.63
C THR A 542 -40.26 8.15 10.86
N GLY A 543 -41.08 8.56 9.90
CA GLY A 543 -42.53 8.71 10.06
C GLY A 543 -42.93 9.97 10.84
N GLU A 544 -41.96 10.82 11.22
CA GLU A 544 -42.17 12.03 12.01
C GLU A 544 -42.07 13.27 11.13
N LYS A 545 -42.81 14.35 11.47
CA LYS A 545 -42.71 15.61 10.76
C LYS A 545 -41.38 16.28 11.05
N ALA A 546 -40.77 16.81 9.98
CA ALA A 546 -39.50 17.54 10.07
C ALA A 546 -39.65 18.88 10.81
N GLU A 547 -38.70 19.19 11.70
CA GLU A 547 -38.60 20.44 12.43
C GLU A 547 -37.64 21.45 11.77
N ARG A 548 -37.46 22.64 12.39
CA ARG A 548 -36.62 23.73 11.86
C ARG A 548 -35.15 23.39 11.59
N ARG A 549 -34.63 22.26 12.11
CA ARG A 549 -33.21 21.85 11.98
C ARG A 549 -33.04 20.56 11.19
N VAL A 550 -33.91 20.33 10.24
CA VAL A 550 -34.03 19.04 9.51
C VAL A 550 -32.72 18.52 8.92
N MET A 551 -31.85 19.39 8.39
CA MET A 551 -30.54 18.96 7.87
C MET A 551 -29.65 18.36 8.97
N ARG A 552 -29.70 18.92 10.19
CA ARG A 552 -28.98 18.40 11.36
C ARG A 552 -29.58 17.08 11.82
N ASP A 553 -30.90 17.00 11.83
CA ASP A 553 -31.63 15.81 12.27
C ASP A 553 -31.44 14.65 11.28
N LEU A 554 -31.41 14.96 9.97
CA LEU A 554 -31.11 13.99 8.93
C LEU A 554 -29.67 13.48 9.00
N ALA A 555 -28.68 14.36 9.19
CA ALA A 555 -27.29 13.95 9.38
C ALA A 555 -27.13 13.10 10.66
N ALA A 556 -27.79 13.49 11.75
CA ALA A 556 -27.79 12.72 13.00
C ALA A 556 -28.40 11.33 12.82
N ARG A 557 -29.41 11.19 11.93
CA ARG A 557 -30.04 9.90 11.61
C ARG A 557 -29.08 8.90 10.97
N ILE A 558 -28.03 9.35 10.32
CA ILE A 558 -26.93 8.52 9.81
C ILE A 558 -25.68 8.62 10.69
N ALA A 559 -25.81 9.05 11.94
CA ALA A 559 -24.69 9.23 12.86
C ALA A 559 -23.56 10.14 12.32
N ALA A 560 -23.92 11.17 11.56
CA ALA A 560 -23.00 12.18 11.02
C ALA A 560 -23.30 13.58 11.58
N ILE A 561 -22.38 14.52 11.39
CA ILE A 561 -22.53 15.94 11.75
C ILE A 561 -22.87 16.73 10.48
N ALA A 562 -23.95 17.52 10.53
CA ALA A 562 -24.29 18.42 9.43
C ALA A 562 -23.38 19.64 9.38
N VAL A 563 -22.86 19.93 8.18
CA VAL A 563 -22.15 21.18 7.86
C VAL A 563 -22.91 21.81 6.68
N VAL A 564 -23.46 23.01 6.90
CA VAL A 564 -24.25 23.72 5.88
C VAL A 564 -23.40 24.82 5.28
N HIS A 565 -23.24 24.85 3.95
CA HIS A 565 -22.41 25.79 3.21
C HIS A 565 -23.23 26.78 2.38
#